data_3a668d9ea43c93969e4952fb3e0ef6ee
#
_entry.id   3a668d9ea43c93969e4952fb3e0ef6ee
#
_cell.length_a   1.000
_cell.length_b   1.000
_cell.length_c   1.000
_cell.angle_alpha   90.00
_cell.angle_beta   90.00
_cell.angle_gamma   90.00
#
_symmetry.space_group_name_H-M   'P 1'
#
loop_
_entity.id
_entity.type
_entity.pdbx_description
1 polymer ?
#
loop_
_entity_poly.entity_id
_entity_poly.type
_entity_poly.pdbx_seq_one_letter_code
_entity_poly.pdbx_strand_id
1 'polypeptide(L)' 'MDERMILIHGFTREDTMKILKAVKGSLDDPAGIAFSVTTETNQNWKVSDLIREVRDEHEYMRKNPPGSSGPVSE' A
#
# COMPACT_ATOMS: atom_id res chain seq x y z
N MET A 1 14.46 -10.88 -0.75
CA MET A 1 14.02 -9.60 -0.24
C MET A 1 12.53 -9.60 -0.04
N ASP A 2 12.08 -9.18 1.13
CA ASP A 2 10.67 -9.34 1.46
C ASP A 2 9.88 -8.05 1.34
N GLU A 3 10.45 -7.04 0.79
CA GLU A 3 9.76 -5.75 0.72
C GLU A 3 9.01 -5.64 -0.59
N ARG A 4 7.94 -6.39 -0.70
CA ARG A 4 7.14 -6.38 -1.93
C ARG A 4 6.18 -5.20 -1.92
N MET A 5 6.07 -4.55 -3.06
CA MET A 5 5.25 -3.37 -3.20
C MET A 5 4.69 -3.27 -4.61
N ILE A 6 3.47 -2.80 -4.72
CA ILE A 6 2.85 -2.55 -6.02
C ILE A 6 2.39 -1.09 -6.03
N LEU A 7 2.83 -0.35 -7.05
CA LEU A 7 2.45 1.04 -7.23
C LEU A 7 1.50 1.14 -8.41
N ILE A 8 0.39 1.83 -8.22
CA ILE A 8 -0.63 1.98 -9.24
C ILE A 8 -0.71 3.45 -9.64
N HIS A 9 -0.65 3.71 -10.94
CA HIS A 9 -0.65 5.07 -11.46
C HIS A 9 -1.57 5.20 -12.65
N GLY A 10 -2.40 6.21 -12.66
CA GLY A 10 -3.17 6.54 -13.85
C GLY A 10 -4.51 5.84 -13.99
N PHE A 11 -4.90 5.06 -13.01
CA PHE A 11 -6.17 4.35 -13.06
C PHE A 11 -7.25 5.08 -12.29
N THR A 12 -8.49 4.88 -12.67
CA THR A 12 -9.60 5.42 -11.90
C THR A 12 -9.68 4.70 -10.57
N ARG A 13 -10.43 5.27 -9.64
CA ARG A 13 -10.62 4.62 -8.35
C ARG A 13 -11.27 3.26 -8.52
N GLU A 14 -12.24 3.16 -9.40
CA GLU A 14 -12.92 1.90 -9.64
C GLU A 14 -11.98 0.84 -10.18
N ASP A 15 -11.17 1.21 -11.17
CA ASP A 15 -10.21 0.28 -11.74
C ASP A 15 -9.13 -0.09 -10.74
N THR A 16 -8.72 0.86 -9.91
CA THR A 16 -7.75 0.59 -8.86
C THR A 16 -8.25 -0.49 -7.92
N MET A 17 -9.52 -0.40 -7.52
CA MET A 17 -10.09 -1.40 -6.62
C MET A 17 -10.15 -2.77 -7.27
N LYS A 18 -10.46 -2.82 -8.57
CA LYS A 18 -10.48 -4.08 -9.31
C LYS A 18 -9.10 -4.70 -9.39
N ILE A 19 -8.08 -3.86 -9.62
CA ILE A 19 -6.70 -4.33 -9.68
C ILE A 19 -6.27 -4.90 -8.34
N LEU A 20 -6.56 -4.21 -7.26
CA LEU A 20 -6.22 -4.68 -5.92
C LEU A 20 -6.87 -6.04 -5.64
N LYS A 21 -8.13 -6.17 -6.00
CA LYS A 21 -8.86 -7.40 -5.77
C LYS A 21 -8.26 -8.54 -6.59
N ALA A 22 -7.95 -8.29 -7.85
CA ALA A 22 -7.36 -9.29 -8.72
C ALA A 22 -6.00 -9.76 -8.22
N VAL A 23 -5.16 -8.81 -7.78
CA VAL A 23 -3.84 -9.15 -7.28
C VAL A 23 -3.96 -9.97 -5.99
N LYS A 24 -4.82 -9.54 -5.08
CA LYS A 24 -4.98 -10.25 -3.82
C LYS A 24 -5.52 -11.66 -4.01
N GLY A 25 -6.30 -11.87 -5.07
CA GLY A 25 -6.81 -13.20 -5.35
C GLY A 25 -5.85 -14.08 -6.13
N SER A 26 -4.79 -13.50 -6.68
CA SER A 26 -3.85 -14.24 -7.53
C SER A 26 -2.56 -14.63 -6.85
N LEU A 27 -2.19 -13.96 -5.79
CA LEU A 27 -0.88 -14.18 -5.16
C LEU A 27 -1.03 -14.93 -3.85
N ASP A 28 0.03 -15.66 -3.51
CA ASP A 28 -0.04 -16.55 -2.36
C ASP A 28 -0.05 -15.83 -1.02
N ASP A 29 0.61 -14.70 -0.92
CA ASP A 29 0.70 -13.98 0.36
C ASP A 29 0.44 -12.51 0.13
N PRO A 30 -0.81 -12.15 -0.17
CA PRO A 30 -1.11 -10.74 -0.46
C PRO A 30 -0.95 -9.82 0.74
N ALA A 31 -1.05 -10.34 1.95
CA ALA A 31 -0.89 -9.52 3.15
C ALA A 31 0.52 -8.96 3.29
N GLY A 32 1.50 -9.60 2.66
CA GLY A 32 2.87 -9.11 2.71
C GLY A 32 3.20 -8.09 1.65
N ILE A 33 2.23 -7.70 0.82
CA ILE A 33 2.47 -6.74 -0.25
C ILE A 33 1.92 -5.38 0.14
N ALA A 34 2.74 -4.35 0.01
CA ALA A 34 2.29 -2.98 0.23
C ALA A 34 1.75 -2.42 -1.08
N PHE A 35 0.60 -1.78 -1.03
CA PHE A 35 0.00 -1.16 -2.20
C PHE A 35 0.01 0.35 -2.05
N SER A 36 0.27 1.05 -3.12
CA SER A 36 0.22 2.50 -3.12
C SER A 36 -0.35 2.99 -4.44
N VAL A 37 -1.05 4.11 -4.37
CA VAL A 37 -1.54 4.78 -5.56
C VAL A 37 -0.85 6.14 -5.61
N THR A 38 -0.46 6.58 -6.79
CA THR A 38 0.22 7.86 -6.90
C THR A 38 -0.72 9.01 -6.53
N THR A 39 -0.13 10.01 -5.91
CA THR A 39 -0.84 11.23 -5.54
C THR A 39 -0.08 12.41 -6.11
N GLU A 40 -0.65 13.60 -6.00
CA GLU A 40 0.07 14.80 -6.45
C GLU A 40 1.36 15.00 -5.67
N THR A 41 1.38 14.55 -4.45
CA THR A 41 2.57 14.69 -3.62
C THR A 41 3.62 13.65 -3.96
N ASN A 42 3.23 12.36 -3.93
CA ASN A 42 4.24 11.31 -4.01
C ASN A 42 4.72 11.01 -5.42
N GLN A 43 4.03 11.48 -6.45
CA GLN A 43 4.48 11.21 -7.82
C GLN A 43 5.80 11.91 -8.14
N ASN A 44 6.19 12.88 -7.33
CA ASN A 44 7.46 13.57 -7.53
C ASN A 44 8.57 13.03 -6.65
N TRP A 45 8.30 12.02 -5.85
CA TRP A 45 9.30 11.43 -4.98
C TRP A 45 10.21 10.50 -5.77
N LYS A 46 11.41 10.31 -5.29
CA LYS A 46 12.26 9.26 -5.82
C LYS A 46 11.65 7.92 -5.49
N VAL A 47 11.84 6.95 -6.37
CA VAL A 47 11.27 5.63 -6.14
C VAL A 47 11.74 5.04 -4.82
N SER A 48 13.02 5.21 -4.48
CA SER A 48 13.54 4.69 -3.22
C SER A 48 12.84 5.29 -2.02
N ASP A 49 12.54 6.59 -2.07
CA ASP A 49 11.85 7.25 -0.98
C ASP A 49 10.40 6.79 -0.89
N LEU A 50 9.77 6.63 -2.04
CA LEU A 50 8.39 6.16 -2.09
C LEU A 50 8.29 4.75 -1.50
N ILE A 51 9.20 3.87 -1.89
CA ILE A 51 9.18 2.50 -1.39
C ILE A 51 9.33 2.49 0.14
N ARG A 52 10.28 3.29 0.66
CA ARG A 52 10.51 3.33 2.09
C ARG A 52 9.29 3.80 2.84
N GLU A 53 8.68 4.90 2.37
CA GLU A 53 7.51 5.45 3.05
C GLU A 53 6.33 4.48 3.02
N VAL A 54 6.07 3.88 1.87
CA VAL A 54 4.94 2.97 1.74
C VAL A 54 5.18 1.71 2.56
N ARG A 55 6.40 1.18 2.56
CA ARG A 55 6.70 -0.01 3.35
C ARG A 55 6.62 0.27 4.84
N ASP A 56 7.11 1.42 5.28
CA ASP A 56 7.03 1.79 6.69
C ASP A 56 5.57 1.89 7.13
N GLU A 57 4.74 2.51 6.31
CA GLU A 57 3.33 2.66 6.61
C GLU A 57 2.65 1.30 6.66
N HIS A 58 2.97 0.43 5.72
CA HIS A 58 2.39 -0.90 5.66
C HIS A 58 2.75 -1.71 6.91
N GLU A 59 4.02 -1.68 7.33
CA GLU A 59 4.46 -2.38 8.52
C GLU A 59 3.79 -1.84 9.78
N TYR A 60 3.63 -0.52 9.83
CA TYR A 60 2.93 0.07 10.96
C TYR A 60 1.49 -0.43 11.03
N MET A 61 0.79 -0.46 9.90
CA MET A 61 -0.59 -0.91 9.85
C MET A 61 -0.73 -2.39 10.22
N ARG A 62 0.26 -3.19 9.88
CA ARG A 62 0.24 -4.61 10.27
C ARG A 62 0.36 -4.78 11.77
N LYS A 63 1.20 -3.97 12.40
CA LYS A 63 1.39 -4.04 13.85
C LYS A 63 0.26 -3.36 14.61
N ASN A 64 -0.39 -2.40 13.98
CA ASN A 64 -1.46 -1.64 14.63
C ASN A 64 -2.68 -1.62 13.71
N PRO A 65 -3.34 -2.76 13.56
CA PRO A 65 -4.47 -2.82 12.62
C PRO A 65 -5.58 -1.86 13.02
N PRO A 66 -6.27 -1.30 12.04
CA PRO A 66 -7.38 -0.40 12.32
C PRO A 66 -8.41 -1.08 13.23
N GLY A 67 -8.85 -0.36 14.19
CA GLY A 67 -9.86 -0.87 15.09
C GLY A 67 -9.33 -1.65 16.26
N SER A 68 -8.03 -1.91 16.31
CA SER A 68 -7.54 -2.69 17.39
C SER A 68 -7.21 -1.83 18.56
N SER A 69 -7.48 -0.76 18.77
CA SER A 69 -7.24 0.05 19.86
C SER A 69 -6.53 1.12 19.50
N GLY A 70 -6.51 1.52 19.05
CA GLY A 70 -5.90 2.46 18.89
C GLY A 70 -6.03 3.65 19.11
N PRO A 71 -5.61 4.25 19.14
CA PRO A 71 -5.85 5.39 19.38
C PRO A 71 -5.86 6.15 18.37
N VAL A 72 -6.11 6.49 18.14
CA VAL A 72 -6.21 6.94 17.40
C VAL A 72 -6.62 7.77 17.06
N SER A 73 -6.76 8.17 17.27
CA SER A 73 -7.13 8.83 16.93
C SER A 73 -7.16 9.73 16.55
N GLU A 74 -7.04 10.06 16.76
CA GLU A 74 -7.10 10.70 16.53
C GLU A 74 -7.12 11.12 16.32
#